data_51eeb8cde220737975b039340c1a5c98
#
_entry.id   51eeb8cde220737975b039340c1a5c98
#
_cell.length_a   1.000
_cell.length_b   1.000
_cell.length_c   1.000
_cell.angle_alpha   90.00
_cell.angle_beta   90.00
_cell.angle_gamma   90.00
#
_symmetry.space_group_name_H-M   'P 1'
#
loop_
_entity.id
_entity.type
_entity.pdbx_description
1 polymer ?
#
loop_
_entity_poly.entity_id
_entity_poly.type
_entity_poly.pdbx_seq_one_letter_code
_entity_poly.pdbx_strand_id
1 'polypeptide(L)'
;PLSKGIQPEIDGNFLLFTLDKPQKLSVEFNGDRLNNLHVFANPIIKNVPDKNDPNVIYFEAGIHEPTDTAGKCFRIPSNTTVYLEGGAVLKGCLTCDSVENVKILGHGMLLEPQQGISVTYSRNVLIDGVTVVNPRHYTVSGGQSTGITIKNLKSFSYQGWSDGLDFMSCSDVMIDDVFLRNSDDCIALYTHRWNYYGDCRNIHVLNSTLWADIAHPINIGTHGNTETGDEVLEDIVFRNIDILEHDEDDRDYQGCMTTVSYTHLTLPTKLEV
;
A
#
# COMPACT_ATOMS: atom_id res chain seq x y z
N PRO A 1 -4.53 7.39 21.03
CA PRO A 1 -3.44 7.05 21.96
C PRO A 1 -3.89 6.40 23.27
N LEU A 2 -5.01 6.83 23.85
CA LEU A 2 -5.52 6.22 25.11
C LEU A 2 -5.79 4.72 24.95
N SER A 3 -6.33 4.29 23.81
CA SER A 3 -6.55 2.87 23.50
C SER A 3 -5.25 2.06 23.41
N LYS A 4 -4.11 2.72 23.17
CA LYS A 4 -2.78 2.10 23.16
C LYS A 4 -2.05 2.23 24.51
N GLY A 5 -2.73 2.70 25.56
CA GLY A 5 -2.15 2.89 26.90
C GLY A 5 -1.20 4.11 27.00
N ILE A 6 -1.14 4.97 25.99
CA ILE A 6 -0.28 6.14 25.97
C ILE A 6 -0.98 7.28 26.74
N GLN A 7 -0.33 7.80 27.75
CA GLN A 7 -0.82 8.92 28.57
C GLN A 7 -0.07 10.20 28.12
N PRO A 8 -0.74 11.11 27.38
CA PRO A 8 -0.14 12.36 27.01
C PRO A 8 -0.17 13.38 28.17
N GLU A 9 0.84 14.23 28.24
CA GLU A 9 0.91 15.40 29.11
C GLU A 9 0.73 16.67 28.26
N ILE A 10 0.03 17.66 28.81
CA ILE A 10 -0.15 18.97 28.16
C ILE A 10 0.67 20.00 28.93
N ASP A 11 1.61 20.63 28.24
CA ASP A 11 2.39 21.74 28.76
C ASP A 11 2.22 22.97 27.85
N GLY A 12 1.36 23.90 28.26
CA GLY A 12 0.98 25.05 27.45
C GLY A 12 0.33 24.62 26.12
N ASN A 13 1.03 24.88 25.02
CA ASN A 13 0.59 24.50 23.67
C ASN A 13 1.25 23.20 23.15
N PHE A 14 1.94 22.49 24.03
CA PHE A 14 2.62 21.24 23.65
C PHE A 14 1.84 20.03 24.16
N LEU A 15 1.76 19.00 23.33
CA LEU A 15 1.32 17.68 23.69
C LEU A 15 2.55 16.77 23.74
N LEU A 16 2.87 16.26 24.93
CA LEU A 16 4.05 15.44 25.19
C LEU A 16 3.62 14.00 25.44
N PHE A 17 4.27 13.03 24.79
CA PHE A 17 4.09 11.61 25.09
C PHE A 17 5.34 10.82 24.72
N THR A 18 5.51 9.68 25.38
CA THR A 18 6.65 8.78 25.13
C THR A 18 6.16 7.50 24.44
N LEU A 19 6.94 7.04 23.47
CA LEU A 19 6.76 5.75 22.81
C LEU A 19 7.91 4.82 23.21
N ASP A 20 7.60 3.66 23.71
CA ASP A 20 8.56 2.64 24.12
C ASP A 20 8.99 1.71 22.97
N LYS A 21 8.24 1.74 21.87
CA LYS A 21 8.47 0.92 20.69
C LYS A 21 7.94 1.61 19.42
N PRO A 22 8.40 1.18 18.24
CA PRO A 22 7.81 1.62 16.97
C PRO A 22 6.31 1.34 16.93
N GLN A 23 5.52 2.31 16.50
CA GLN A 23 4.07 2.16 16.33
C GLN A 23 3.48 3.28 15.49
N LYS A 24 2.30 3.03 14.95
CA LYS A 24 1.51 3.98 14.18
C LYS A 24 0.36 4.49 15.05
N LEU A 25 0.18 5.79 15.07
CA LEU A 25 -0.80 6.46 15.93
C LEU A 25 -1.60 7.49 15.16
N SER A 26 -2.86 7.64 15.54
CA SER A 26 -3.67 8.81 15.22
C SER A 26 -3.83 9.64 16.49
N VAL A 27 -3.45 10.92 16.43
CA VAL A 27 -3.64 11.88 17.52
C VAL A 27 -4.83 12.76 17.16
N GLU A 28 -5.91 12.61 17.90
CA GLU A 28 -7.16 13.31 17.68
C GLU A 28 -7.39 14.34 18.79
N PHE A 29 -7.80 15.53 18.40
CA PHE A 29 -8.15 16.61 19.30
C PHE A 29 -9.66 16.75 19.37
N ASN A 30 -10.22 16.77 20.60
CA ASN A 30 -11.66 16.94 20.84
C ASN A 30 -12.55 15.88 20.16
N GLY A 31 -12.01 14.69 19.88
CA GLY A 31 -12.73 13.63 19.18
C GLY A 31 -12.93 13.86 17.68
N ASP A 32 -12.23 14.86 17.11
CA ASP A 32 -12.26 15.12 15.69
C ASP A 32 -11.29 14.15 14.98
N ARG A 33 -11.87 13.14 14.33
CA ARG A 33 -11.14 12.08 13.61
C ARG A 33 -10.72 12.50 12.20
N LEU A 34 -11.34 13.52 11.64
CA LEU A 34 -11.03 13.98 10.28
C LEU A 34 -9.86 14.97 10.27
N ASN A 35 -9.72 15.79 11.33
CA ASN A 35 -8.61 16.72 11.51
C ASN A 35 -7.63 16.15 12.56
N ASN A 36 -7.05 15.01 12.25
CA ASN A 36 -6.12 14.32 13.12
C ASN A 36 -4.67 14.43 12.64
N LEU A 37 -3.72 14.13 13.52
CA LEU A 37 -2.30 14.00 13.21
C LEU A 37 -1.90 12.53 13.22
N HIS A 38 -1.46 12.01 12.09
CA HIS A 38 -0.85 10.68 12.02
C HIS A 38 0.62 10.74 12.41
N VAL A 39 1.01 9.94 13.39
CA VAL A 39 2.39 9.82 13.87
C VAL A 39 2.90 8.41 13.62
N PHE A 40 3.91 8.27 12.79
CA PHE A 40 4.53 7.00 12.45
C PHE A 40 5.94 6.93 13.05
N ALA A 41 6.06 6.32 14.22
CA ALA A 41 7.35 5.99 14.81
C ALA A 41 7.88 4.71 14.14
N ASN A 42 8.67 4.89 13.11
CA ASN A 42 9.24 3.77 12.36
C ASN A 42 10.36 3.06 13.13
N PRO A 43 10.60 1.76 12.89
CA PRO A 43 11.81 1.09 13.37
C PRO A 43 13.06 1.75 12.82
N ILE A 44 14.14 1.74 13.60
CA ILE A 44 15.44 2.22 13.13
C ILE A 44 15.98 1.24 12.09
N ILE A 45 16.30 1.74 10.90
CA ILE A 45 16.93 0.94 9.84
C ILE A 45 18.36 0.63 10.25
N LYS A 46 18.67 -0.67 10.42
CA LYS A 46 20.00 -1.12 10.85
C LYS A 46 20.96 -1.35 9.69
N ASN A 47 20.44 -1.68 8.52
CA ASN A 47 21.23 -2.06 7.35
C ASN A 47 20.91 -1.10 6.19
N VAL A 48 21.53 0.09 6.25
CA VAL A 48 21.49 1.05 5.15
C VAL A 48 22.41 0.53 4.04
N PRO A 49 21.94 0.42 2.79
CA PRO A 49 22.78 -0.03 1.70
C PRO A 49 23.92 0.96 1.40
N ASP A 50 25.05 0.44 0.91
CA ASP A 50 26.17 1.30 0.48
C ASP A 50 25.75 2.07 -0.78
N LYS A 51 25.79 3.39 -0.71
CA LYS A 51 25.45 4.26 -1.84
C LYS A 51 26.42 4.17 -3.04
N ASN A 52 27.59 3.56 -2.83
CA ASN A 52 28.58 3.35 -3.89
C ASN A 52 28.44 1.98 -4.56
N ASP A 53 27.54 1.11 -4.08
CA ASP A 53 27.26 -0.16 -4.73
C ASP A 53 26.56 0.11 -6.08
N PRO A 54 27.07 -0.42 -7.21
CA PRO A 54 26.48 -0.20 -8.53
C PRO A 54 25.06 -0.74 -8.67
N ASN A 55 24.62 -1.61 -7.78
CA ASN A 55 23.26 -2.14 -7.74
C ASN A 55 22.34 -1.36 -6.78
N VAL A 56 22.78 -0.20 -6.27
CA VAL A 56 22.00 0.65 -5.39
C VAL A 56 21.66 1.97 -6.08
N ILE A 57 20.37 2.30 -6.13
CA ILE A 57 19.88 3.64 -6.45
C ILE A 57 19.57 4.30 -5.12
N TYR A 58 20.40 5.24 -4.71
CA TYR A 58 20.30 5.91 -3.43
C TYR A 58 19.76 7.33 -3.58
N PHE A 59 18.62 7.60 -2.96
CA PHE A 59 18.04 8.94 -2.86
C PHE A 59 18.33 9.52 -1.48
N GLU A 60 19.25 10.48 -1.42
CA GLU A 60 19.55 11.23 -0.20
C GLU A 60 18.39 12.17 0.18
N ALA A 61 18.40 12.71 1.39
CA ALA A 61 17.42 13.71 1.79
C ALA A 61 17.38 14.88 0.80
N GLY A 62 16.19 15.27 0.36
CA GLY A 62 15.98 16.29 -0.67
C GLY A 62 14.92 15.89 -1.69
N ILE A 63 14.71 16.78 -2.67
CA ILE A 63 13.70 16.57 -3.73
C ILE A 63 14.40 15.98 -4.96
N HIS A 64 13.82 14.87 -5.48
CA HIS A 64 14.30 14.18 -6.66
C HIS A 64 13.19 14.08 -7.70
N GLU A 65 13.52 14.41 -8.94
CA GLU A 65 12.62 14.31 -10.09
C GLU A 65 13.22 13.37 -11.14
N PRO A 66 12.41 12.52 -11.81
CA PRO A 66 12.93 11.68 -12.86
C PRO A 66 13.35 12.50 -14.08
N THR A 67 14.39 12.05 -14.74
CA THR A 67 14.86 12.67 -16.00
C THR A 67 13.93 12.40 -17.18
N ASP A 68 13.18 11.31 -17.13
CA ASP A 68 12.13 11.00 -18.11
C ASP A 68 10.89 11.87 -17.81
N THR A 69 10.75 12.94 -18.58
CA THR A 69 9.63 13.87 -18.44
C THR A 69 8.31 13.34 -19.00
N ALA A 70 8.32 12.32 -19.85
CA ALA A 70 7.12 11.79 -20.48
C ALA A 70 6.32 10.91 -19.51
N GLY A 71 6.98 10.01 -18.81
CA GLY A 71 6.33 9.12 -17.83
C GLY A 71 6.42 9.62 -16.40
N LYS A 72 7.30 10.56 -16.09
CA LYS A 72 7.61 11.02 -14.72
C LYS A 72 7.88 9.87 -13.75
N CYS A 73 8.57 8.83 -14.21
CA CYS A 73 8.86 7.64 -13.42
C CYS A 73 10.36 7.32 -13.40
N PHE A 74 10.80 6.83 -12.26
CA PHE A 74 12.10 6.17 -12.12
C PHE A 74 11.93 4.70 -12.50
N ARG A 75 12.58 4.25 -13.58
CA ARG A 75 12.58 2.86 -14.02
C ARG A 75 13.62 2.07 -13.25
N ILE A 76 13.23 1.01 -12.59
CA ILE A 76 14.10 0.23 -11.72
C ILE A 76 14.54 -1.04 -12.45
N PRO A 77 15.84 -1.25 -12.63
CA PRO A 77 16.37 -2.48 -13.22
C PRO A 77 16.25 -3.69 -12.30
N SER A 78 16.38 -4.90 -12.87
CA SER A 78 16.53 -6.14 -12.07
C SER A 78 17.76 -6.09 -11.15
N ASN A 79 17.70 -6.84 -10.05
CA ASN A 79 18.78 -6.98 -9.06
C ASN A 79 19.21 -5.66 -8.41
N THR A 80 18.26 -4.72 -8.27
CA THR A 80 18.54 -3.36 -7.78
C THR A 80 17.89 -3.13 -6.42
N THR A 81 18.62 -2.47 -5.53
CA THR A 81 18.07 -1.90 -4.30
C THR A 81 17.89 -0.40 -4.48
N VAL A 82 16.66 0.08 -4.38
CA VAL A 82 16.32 1.49 -4.29
C VAL A 82 16.22 1.86 -2.82
N TYR A 83 16.96 2.84 -2.37
CA TYR A 83 16.91 3.30 -1.00
C TYR A 83 16.52 4.78 -0.93
N LEU A 84 15.44 5.05 -0.21
CA LEU A 84 14.95 6.40 0.05
C LEU A 84 15.30 6.79 1.49
N GLU A 85 16.30 7.62 1.66
CA GLU A 85 16.70 8.14 2.97
C GLU A 85 15.55 8.91 3.63
N GLY A 86 15.52 8.96 4.95
CA GLY A 86 14.58 9.84 5.66
C GLY A 86 14.75 11.29 5.21
N GLY A 87 13.67 11.90 4.68
CA GLY A 87 13.69 13.22 4.06
C GLY A 87 13.91 13.24 2.55
N ALA A 88 14.13 12.09 1.90
CA ALA A 88 14.06 11.98 0.44
C ALA A 88 12.60 12.10 -0.04
N VAL A 89 12.37 12.95 -1.01
CA VAL A 89 11.05 13.20 -1.62
C VAL A 89 11.15 13.00 -3.12
N LEU A 90 10.50 11.96 -3.62
CA LEU A 90 10.42 11.68 -5.05
C LEU A 90 9.16 12.32 -5.64
N LYS A 91 9.32 13.23 -6.58
CA LYS A 91 8.23 13.77 -7.40
C LYS A 91 8.09 12.96 -8.69
N GLY A 92 7.75 11.69 -8.53
CA GLY A 92 7.63 10.73 -9.62
C GLY A 92 7.29 9.35 -9.11
N CYS A 93 6.89 8.48 -10.03
CA CYS A 93 6.59 7.08 -9.74
C CYS A 93 7.85 6.20 -9.74
N LEU A 94 7.78 5.03 -9.10
CA LEU A 94 8.76 3.96 -9.25
C LEU A 94 8.14 2.85 -10.11
N THR A 95 8.83 2.41 -11.14
CA THR A 95 8.32 1.39 -12.06
C THR A 95 9.26 0.18 -12.10
N CYS A 96 8.71 -0.97 -11.71
CA CYS A 96 9.29 -2.29 -11.85
C CYS A 96 8.51 -3.02 -12.95
N ASP A 97 9.01 -3.02 -14.17
CA ASP A 97 8.38 -3.65 -15.32
C ASP A 97 9.28 -4.71 -15.93
N SER A 98 8.83 -5.97 -15.92
CA SER A 98 9.56 -7.12 -16.44
C SER A 98 10.94 -7.31 -15.76
N VAL A 99 10.97 -7.13 -14.43
CA VAL A 99 12.19 -7.18 -13.61
C VAL A 99 12.10 -8.21 -12.48
N GLU A 100 13.24 -8.52 -11.90
CA GLU A 100 13.34 -9.44 -10.78
C GLU A 100 14.32 -8.97 -9.70
N ASN A 101 14.12 -9.48 -8.46
CA ASN A 101 15.00 -9.23 -7.33
C ASN A 101 15.19 -7.74 -7.04
N VAL A 102 14.10 -6.99 -6.93
CA VAL A 102 14.12 -5.55 -6.62
C VAL A 102 13.75 -5.32 -5.16
N LYS A 103 14.45 -4.40 -4.52
CA LYS A 103 14.11 -3.92 -3.18
C LYS A 103 13.91 -2.40 -3.22
N ILE A 104 12.81 -1.92 -2.67
CA ILE A 104 12.51 -0.49 -2.47
C ILE A 104 12.40 -0.28 -0.96
N LEU A 105 13.39 0.37 -0.37
CA LEU A 105 13.58 0.45 1.07
C LEU A 105 13.70 1.89 1.54
N GLY A 106 13.42 2.11 2.82
CA GLY A 106 13.70 3.39 3.48
C GLY A 106 12.47 4.11 3.99
N HIS A 107 12.67 5.32 4.51
CA HIS A 107 11.61 6.15 5.09
C HIS A 107 11.38 7.47 4.35
N GLY A 108 11.82 7.54 3.10
CA GLY A 108 11.48 8.65 2.20
C GLY A 108 10.04 8.53 1.68
N MET A 109 9.65 9.49 0.84
CA MET A 109 8.29 9.53 0.32
C MET A 109 8.24 9.76 -1.19
N LEU A 110 7.15 9.26 -1.80
CA LEU A 110 6.70 9.66 -3.12
C LEU A 110 5.59 10.71 -2.93
N LEU A 111 5.75 11.87 -3.55
CA LEU A 111 4.82 12.99 -3.41
C LEU A 111 4.11 13.27 -4.73
N GLU A 112 2.79 13.18 -4.70
CA GLU A 112 1.88 13.48 -5.83
C GLU A 112 2.27 12.80 -7.17
N PRO A 113 2.71 11.53 -7.16
CA PRO A 113 3.01 10.83 -8.40
C PRO A 113 1.71 10.58 -9.19
N GLN A 114 1.84 10.37 -10.52
CA GLN A 114 0.69 9.93 -11.33
C GLN A 114 0.19 8.55 -10.88
N GLN A 115 1.11 7.69 -10.53
CA GLN A 115 0.92 6.39 -9.89
C GLN A 115 2.08 6.20 -8.92
N GLY A 116 1.89 5.56 -7.78
CA GLY A 116 2.95 5.42 -6.80
C GLY A 116 4.04 4.44 -7.25
N ILE A 117 3.87 3.16 -6.95
CA ILE A 117 4.81 2.09 -7.30
C ILE A 117 4.09 1.07 -8.17
N SER A 118 4.60 0.84 -9.38
CA SER A 118 4.06 -0.14 -10.33
C SER A 118 4.97 -1.36 -10.41
N VAL A 119 4.39 -2.56 -10.24
CA VAL A 119 5.09 -3.85 -10.30
C VAL A 119 4.38 -4.74 -11.32
N THR A 120 4.89 -4.75 -12.56
CA THR A 120 4.24 -5.43 -13.67
C THR A 120 5.16 -6.46 -14.30
N TYR A 121 4.63 -7.65 -14.60
CA TYR A 121 5.37 -8.77 -15.19
C TYR A 121 6.68 -9.09 -14.46
N SER A 122 6.69 -8.90 -13.15
CA SER A 122 7.90 -8.89 -12.30
C SER A 122 7.84 -9.96 -11.22
N ARG A 123 8.99 -10.29 -10.64
CA ARG A 123 9.08 -11.29 -9.57
C ARG A 123 10.07 -10.90 -8.48
N ASN A 124 9.77 -11.33 -7.26
CA ASN A 124 10.61 -11.11 -6.07
C ASN A 124 10.89 -9.61 -5.84
N VAL A 125 9.82 -8.86 -5.53
CA VAL A 125 9.89 -7.41 -5.27
C VAL A 125 9.54 -7.14 -3.80
N LEU A 126 10.44 -6.48 -3.08
CA LEU A 126 10.24 -6.04 -1.70
C LEU A 126 10.06 -4.52 -1.65
N ILE A 127 8.98 -4.06 -1.00
CA ILE A 127 8.73 -2.64 -0.70
C ILE A 127 8.63 -2.53 0.83
N ASP A 128 9.52 -1.74 1.46
CA ASP A 128 9.55 -1.62 2.91
C ASP A 128 9.82 -0.19 3.38
N GLY A 129 8.90 0.34 4.17
CA GLY A 129 9.06 1.57 4.95
C GLY A 129 8.63 2.87 4.28
N VAL A 130 8.44 2.89 2.97
CA VAL A 130 8.17 4.11 2.21
C VAL A 130 6.77 4.68 2.48
N THR A 131 6.62 5.97 2.22
CA THR A 131 5.32 6.67 2.29
C THR A 131 4.94 7.16 0.90
N VAL A 132 3.68 7.00 0.50
CA VAL A 132 3.13 7.56 -0.73
C VAL A 132 2.04 8.56 -0.38
N VAL A 133 2.17 9.78 -0.86
CA VAL A 133 1.26 10.89 -0.55
C VAL A 133 0.62 11.40 -1.83
N ASN A 134 -0.69 11.40 -1.85
CA ASN A 134 -1.53 11.92 -2.94
C ASN A 134 -1.16 11.40 -4.34
N PRO A 135 -1.03 10.10 -4.54
CA PRO A 135 -0.96 9.57 -5.89
C PRO A 135 -2.26 9.91 -6.61
N ARG A 136 -2.18 10.18 -7.92
CA ARG A 136 -3.38 10.46 -8.73
C ARG A 136 -4.14 9.20 -9.13
N HIS A 137 -3.52 8.06 -8.92
CA HIS A 137 -4.06 6.73 -9.14
C HIS A 137 -3.52 5.82 -8.03
N TYR A 138 -3.36 4.54 -8.22
CA TYR A 138 -2.95 3.57 -7.20
C TYR A 138 -1.67 3.94 -6.45
N THR A 139 -1.65 3.65 -5.16
CA THR A 139 -0.43 3.72 -4.33
C THR A 139 0.59 2.66 -4.76
N VAL A 140 0.15 1.41 -4.84
CA VAL A 140 0.93 0.31 -5.42
C VAL A 140 0.01 -0.49 -6.33
N SER A 141 0.48 -0.81 -7.53
CA SER A 141 -0.21 -1.74 -8.41
C SER A 141 0.67 -2.91 -8.80
N GLY A 142 0.10 -4.12 -8.73
CA GLY A 142 0.68 -5.33 -9.27
C GLY A 142 -0.09 -5.80 -10.50
N GLY A 143 0.63 -6.22 -11.55
CA GLY A 143 0.03 -6.81 -12.75
C GLY A 143 0.82 -8.02 -13.22
N GLN A 144 0.20 -9.21 -13.28
CA GLN A 144 0.82 -10.48 -13.69
C GLN A 144 2.22 -10.69 -13.07
N SER A 145 2.33 -10.46 -11.75
CA SER A 145 3.58 -10.51 -11.00
C SER A 145 3.50 -11.49 -9.84
N THR A 146 4.64 -11.98 -9.37
CA THR A 146 4.70 -12.97 -8.29
C THR A 146 5.79 -12.66 -7.26
N GLY A 147 5.57 -13.07 -6.01
CA GLY A 147 6.56 -12.87 -4.95
C GLY A 147 6.70 -11.40 -4.54
N ILE A 148 5.60 -10.69 -4.39
CA ILE A 148 5.61 -9.29 -3.94
C ILE A 148 5.47 -9.25 -2.41
N THR A 149 6.38 -8.54 -1.75
CA THR A 149 6.30 -8.31 -0.31
C THR A 149 6.23 -6.81 -0.03
N ILE A 150 5.19 -6.38 0.67
CA ILE A 150 4.99 -4.99 1.08
C ILE A 150 4.94 -4.92 2.59
N LYS A 151 5.84 -4.14 3.19
CA LYS A 151 5.93 -3.97 4.65
C LYS A 151 5.99 -2.51 5.02
N ASN A 152 5.35 -2.18 6.15
CA ASN A 152 5.44 -0.85 6.77
C ASN A 152 5.24 0.31 5.78
N LEU A 153 4.46 0.11 4.72
CA LEU A 153 4.10 1.15 3.76
C LEU A 153 2.98 2.02 4.34
N LYS A 154 3.03 3.32 4.05
CA LYS A 154 1.98 4.28 4.40
C LYS A 154 1.46 4.94 3.14
N SER A 155 0.15 5.08 3.05
CA SER A 155 -0.51 5.78 1.94
C SER A 155 -1.53 6.77 2.43
N PHE A 156 -1.55 7.92 1.77
CA PHE A 156 -2.58 8.93 1.93
C PHE A 156 -3.00 9.45 0.56
N SER A 157 -4.30 9.46 0.27
CA SER A 157 -4.83 10.03 -0.96
C SER A 157 -6.16 10.72 -0.76
N TYR A 158 -6.44 11.70 -1.64
CA TYR A 158 -7.74 12.40 -1.68
C TYR A 158 -8.29 12.53 -3.11
N GLN A 159 -7.59 11.97 -4.09
CA GLN A 159 -8.04 11.97 -5.48
C GLN A 159 -9.03 10.81 -5.70
N GLY A 160 -10.03 10.97 -6.56
CA GLY A 160 -10.78 9.82 -7.06
C GLY A 160 -9.87 8.84 -7.81
N TRP A 161 -10.14 7.55 -7.73
CA TRP A 161 -9.36 6.46 -8.33
C TRP A 161 -7.95 6.27 -7.71
N SER A 162 -7.75 6.80 -6.50
CA SER A 162 -6.46 6.71 -5.80
C SER A 162 -6.49 5.63 -4.72
N ASP A 163 -6.68 4.42 -5.18
CA ASP A 163 -6.67 3.21 -4.37
C ASP A 163 -5.33 3.00 -3.63
N GLY A 164 -5.36 2.15 -2.64
CA GLY A 164 -4.16 1.74 -1.92
C GLY A 164 -3.34 0.72 -2.71
N LEU A 165 -3.67 -0.56 -2.55
CA LEU A 165 -2.90 -1.66 -3.11
C LEU A 165 -3.79 -2.50 -4.03
N ASP A 166 -3.53 -2.43 -5.33
CA ASP A 166 -4.28 -3.16 -6.35
C ASP A 166 -3.46 -4.26 -7.00
N PHE A 167 -3.95 -5.49 -6.96
CA PHE A 167 -3.30 -6.64 -7.57
C PHE A 167 -4.18 -7.32 -8.61
N MET A 168 -3.67 -7.37 -9.83
CA MET A 168 -4.32 -7.94 -11.00
C MET A 168 -3.53 -9.15 -11.49
N SER A 169 -4.12 -10.34 -11.43
CA SER A 169 -3.45 -11.60 -11.83
C SER A 169 -2.08 -11.80 -11.14
N CYS A 170 -2.00 -11.53 -9.85
CA CYS A 170 -0.79 -11.66 -9.07
C CYS A 170 -0.82 -12.89 -8.15
N SER A 171 0.34 -13.42 -7.82
CA SER A 171 0.48 -14.53 -6.87
C SER A 171 1.60 -14.31 -5.86
N ASP A 172 1.50 -15.02 -4.72
CA ASP A 172 2.52 -14.97 -3.67
C ASP A 172 2.76 -13.53 -3.17
N VAL A 173 1.66 -12.85 -2.79
CA VAL A 173 1.73 -11.47 -2.28
C VAL A 173 1.60 -11.46 -0.76
N MET A 174 2.58 -10.88 -0.09
CA MET A 174 2.59 -10.67 1.37
C MET A 174 2.52 -9.18 1.68
N ILE A 175 1.49 -8.76 2.40
CA ILE A 175 1.30 -7.40 2.89
C ILE A 175 1.29 -7.44 4.41
N ASP A 176 2.17 -6.68 5.06
CA ASP A 176 2.32 -6.72 6.52
C ASP A 176 2.58 -5.32 7.09
N ASP A 177 1.86 -4.97 8.14
CA ASP A 177 2.04 -3.71 8.88
C ASP A 177 1.91 -2.45 8.00
N VAL A 178 0.94 -2.41 7.06
CA VAL A 178 0.67 -1.21 6.25
C VAL A 178 -0.36 -0.29 6.92
N PHE A 179 -0.29 1.00 6.60
CA PHE A 179 -1.32 1.98 6.91
C PHE A 179 -1.82 2.61 5.62
N LEU A 180 -3.08 2.39 5.30
CA LEU A 180 -3.70 2.88 4.07
C LEU A 180 -4.88 3.79 4.41
N ARG A 181 -4.79 5.07 4.03
CA ARG A 181 -5.90 6.01 4.05
C ARG A 181 -6.11 6.56 2.65
N ASN A 182 -7.09 6.01 1.96
CA ASN A 182 -7.27 6.24 0.55
C ASN A 182 -8.68 6.74 0.22
N SER A 183 -8.79 7.52 -0.84
CA SER A 183 -10.06 8.01 -1.41
C SER A 183 -10.51 7.14 -2.57
N ASP A 184 -10.39 5.87 -2.40
CA ASP A 184 -10.92 4.74 -3.15
C ASP A 184 -10.56 3.47 -2.36
N ASP A 185 -10.66 2.27 -2.97
CA ASP A 185 -10.41 1.00 -2.29
C ASP A 185 -9.01 0.95 -1.65
N CYS A 186 -8.92 0.52 -0.37
CA CYS A 186 -7.60 0.39 0.26
C CYS A 186 -6.83 -0.81 -0.28
N ILE A 187 -7.49 -1.96 -0.48
CA ILE A 187 -6.90 -3.16 -1.06
C ILE A 187 -7.89 -3.77 -2.05
N ALA A 188 -7.44 -3.92 -3.29
CA ALA A 188 -8.25 -4.50 -4.35
C ALA A 188 -7.54 -5.68 -5.04
N LEU A 189 -8.27 -6.80 -5.21
CA LEU A 189 -7.74 -8.05 -5.75
C LEU A 189 -8.59 -8.51 -6.94
N TYR A 190 -7.96 -8.67 -8.10
CA TYR A 190 -8.63 -9.01 -9.35
C TYR A 190 -7.91 -10.14 -10.09
N THR A 191 -8.67 -10.98 -10.81
CA THR A 191 -8.09 -11.94 -11.76
C THR A 191 -7.74 -11.27 -13.08
N HIS A 192 -8.63 -10.43 -13.59
CA HIS A 192 -8.40 -9.71 -14.83
C HIS A 192 -8.75 -8.24 -14.69
N ARG A 193 -7.88 -7.39 -15.16
CA ARG A 193 -8.15 -5.97 -15.41
C ARG A 193 -7.21 -5.46 -16.50
N TRP A 194 -7.73 -4.69 -17.46
CA TRP A 194 -6.98 -4.17 -18.61
C TRP A 194 -6.32 -5.29 -19.42
N ASN A 195 -4.98 -5.30 -19.48
CA ASN A 195 -4.19 -6.30 -20.21
C ASN A 195 -3.59 -7.37 -19.30
N TYR A 196 -3.99 -7.43 -18.03
CA TYR A 196 -3.53 -8.44 -17.08
C TYR A 196 -4.58 -9.55 -17.00
N TYR A 197 -4.15 -10.79 -17.29
CA TYR A 197 -4.98 -11.98 -17.32
C TYR A 197 -4.35 -13.08 -16.49
N GLY A 198 -5.17 -13.85 -15.80
CA GLY A 198 -4.76 -14.99 -15.04
C GLY A 198 -5.28 -14.99 -13.61
N ASP A 199 -4.88 -16.00 -12.86
CA ASP A 199 -5.31 -16.20 -11.49
C ASP A 199 -4.70 -15.17 -10.53
N CYS A 200 -5.41 -14.92 -9.44
CA CYS A 200 -4.89 -14.18 -8.29
C CYS A 200 -4.90 -15.13 -7.09
N ARG A 201 -3.71 -15.51 -6.59
CA ARG A 201 -3.56 -16.61 -5.63
C ARG A 201 -2.54 -16.30 -4.53
N ASN A 202 -2.74 -16.92 -3.35
CA ASN A 202 -1.82 -16.84 -2.23
C ASN A 202 -1.50 -15.38 -1.84
N ILE A 203 -2.55 -14.65 -1.45
CA ILE A 203 -2.47 -13.24 -1.05
C ILE A 203 -2.72 -13.15 0.46
N HIS A 204 -1.73 -12.72 1.22
CA HIS A 204 -1.82 -12.60 2.67
C HIS A 204 -1.67 -11.15 3.11
N VAL A 205 -2.67 -10.64 3.81
CA VAL A 205 -2.68 -9.29 4.38
C VAL A 205 -2.73 -9.41 5.91
N LEU A 206 -1.71 -8.90 6.58
CA LEU A 206 -1.50 -9.08 7.99
C LEU A 206 -1.28 -7.74 8.71
N ASN A 207 -1.73 -7.65 9.99
CA ASN A 207 -1.34 -6.60 10.94
C ASN A 207 -1.50 -5.17 10.41
N SER A 208 -2.53 -4.90 9.62
CA SER A 208 -2.62 -3.67 8.83
C SER A 208 -3.82 -2.82 9.26
N THR A 209 -3.71 -1.52 8.99
CA THR A 209 -4.75 -0.55 9.29
C THR A 209 -5.25 0.06 7.99
N LEU A 210 -6.57 -0.02 7.78
CA LEU A 210 -7.25 0.46 6.58
C LEU A 210 -8.25 1.55 6.94
N TRP A 211 -8.30 2.58 6.11
CA TRP A 211 -9.22 3.70 6.21
C TRP A 211 -9.62 4.14 4.80
N ALA A 212 -10.79 3.74 4.35
CA ALA A 212 -11.33 4.17 3.08
C ALA A 212 -12.15 5.45 3.30
N ASP A 213 -11.63 6.61 2.91
CA ASP A 213 -12.38 7.86 2.96
C ASP A 213 -13.51 7.85 1.92
N ILE A 214 -13.39 7.03 0.87
CA ILE A 214 -14.42 6.68 -0.13
C ILE A 214 -14.20 5.21 -0.52
N ALA A 215 -15.27 4.52 -0.91
CA ALA A 215 -15.30 3.11 -1.33
C ALA A 215 -14.96 2.10 -0.21
N HIS A 216 -14.19 1.04 -0.50
CA HIS A 216 -14.06 -0.09 0.42
C HIS A 216 -12.67 -0.26 0.98
N PRO A 217 -12.54 -0.60 2.27
CA PRO A 217 -11.26 -1.07 2.80
C PRO A 217 -10.74 -2.31 2.09
N ILE A 218 -11.63 -3.21 1.64
CA ILE A 218 -11.27 -4.45 0.95
C ILE A 218 -12.26 -4.70 -0.19
N ASN A 219 -11.74 -4.80 -1.40
CA ASN A 219 -12.51 -5.10 -2.61
C ASN A 219 -11.94 -6.34 -3.31
N ILE A 220 -12.76 -7.37 -3.53
CA ILE A 220 -12.32 -8.64 -4.11
C ILE A 220 -13.21 -9.00 -5.31
N GLY A 221 -12.60 -9.15 -6.49
CA GLY A 221 -13.24 -9.73 -7.67
C GLY A 221 -14.15 -8.80 -8.45
N THR A 222 -14.15 -7.49 -8.22
CA THR A 222 -14.94 -6.51 -9.00
C THR A 222 -14.59 -6.51 -10.49
N HIS A 223 -13.36 -6.90 -10.82
CA HIS A 223 -12.92 -7.14 -12.19
C HIS A 223 -12.46 -8.59 -12.35
N GLY A 224 -12.87 -9.22 -13.45
CA GLY A 224 -12.55 -10.59 -13.80
C GLY A 224 -12.81 -10.84 -15.28
N ASN A 225 -12.40 -12.00 -15.77
CA ASN A 225 -12.65 -12.40 -17.15
C ASN A 225 -14.03 -13.04 -17.27
N THR A 226 -14.99 -12.26 -17.74
CA THR A 226 -16.37 -12.71 -17.91
C THR A 226 -16.57 -13.59 -19.18
N GLU A 227 -15.59 -13.60 -20.09
CA GLU A 227 -15.69 -14.34 -21.36
C GLU A 227 -15.30 -15.80 -21.18
N THR A 228 -14.20 -16.08 -20.49
CA THR A 228 -13.70 -17.45 -20.28
C THR A 228 -14.16 -18.03 -18.95
N GLY A 229 -14.24 -17.24 -17.91
CA GLY A 229 -14.72 -17.65 -16.59
C GLY A 229 -13.88 -18.72 -15.90
N ASP A 230 -12.64 -18.93 -16.32
CA ASP A 230 -11.74 -19.98 -15.85
C ASP A 230 -10.61 -19.47 -14.92
N GLU A 231 -10.52 -18.16 -14.73
CA GLU A 231 -9.56 -17.55 -13.80
C GLU A 231 -10.06 -17.64 -12.35
N VAL A 232 -9.14 -17.83 -11.42
CA VAL A 232 -9.44 -18.13 -10.03
C VAL A 232 -8.83 -17.10 -9.07
N LEU A 233 -9.66 -16.64 -8.13
CA LEU A 233 -9.24 -15.94 -6.90
C LEU A 233 -9.26 -16.96 -5.76
N GLU A 234 -8.11 -17.35 -5.23
CA GLU A 234 -8.03 -18.33 -4.16
C GLU A 234 -6.88 -18.09 -3.17
N ASP A 235 -6.99 -18.70 -2.00
CA ASP A 235 -6.00 -18.63 -0.93
C ASP A 235 -5.71 -17.18 -0.51
N ILE A 236 -6.77 -16.45 -0.17
CA ILE A 236 -6.72 -15.04 0.25
C ILE A 236 -6.97 -14.96 1.74
N VAL A 237 -6.02 -14.39 2.48
CA VAL A 237 -6.06 -14.31 3.94
C VAL A 237 -5.93 -12.86 4.40
N PHE A 238 -6.90 -12.40 5.17
CA PHE A 238 -6.83 -11.16 5.95
C PHE A 238 -6.79 -11.52 7.43
N ARG A 239 -5.77 -11.08 8.16
CA ARG A 239 -5.62 -11.38 9.58
C ARG A 239 -5.06 -10.21 10.35
N ASN A 240 -5.70 -9.91 11.50
CA ASN A 240 -5.35 -8.79 12.37
C ASN A 240 -5.40 -7.45 11.60
N ILE A 241 -6.59 -7.13 11.08
CA ILE A 241 -6.86 -5.92 10.29
C ILE A 241 -7.72 -4.97 11.11
N ASP A 242 -7.25 -3.77 11.30
CA ASP A 242 -8.02 -2.67 11.88
C ASP A 242 -8.63 -1.83 10.74
N ILE A 243 -9.95 -1.80 10.64
CA ILE A 243 -10.67 -0.89 9.74
C ILE A 243 -11.17 0.26 10.60
N LEU A 244 -10.63 1.46 10.40
CA LEU A 244 -10.96 2.64 11.20
C LEU A 244 -12.19 3.37 10.68
N GLU A 245 -12.32 3.51 9.39
CA GLU A 245 -13.44 4.14 8.70
C GLU A 245 -13.63 3.52 7.31
N HIS A 246 -14.84 3.61 6.80
CA HIS A 246 -15.15 3.48 5.38
C HIS A 246 -16.37 4.34 5.06
N ASP A 247 -16.47 4.84 3.84
CA ASP A 247 -17.57 5.63 3.36
C ASP A 247 -17.88 5.27 1.90
N GLU A 248 -18.87 4.38 1.73
CA GLU A 248 -19.36 3.98 0.41
C GLU A 248 -20.66 4.71 0.11
N ASP A 249 -20.66 5.46 -0.98
CA ASP A 249 -21.80 6.28 -1.40
C ASP A 249 -22.98 5.45 -1.91
N ASP A 250 -22.72 4.29 -2.49
CA ASP A 250 -23.76 3.39 -3.01
C ASP A 250 -24.43 2.62 -1.88
N ARG A 251 -25.71 2.87 -1.68
CA ARG A 251 -26.52 2.25 -0.61
C ARG A 251 -26.67 0.74 -0.76
N ASP A 252 -26.57 0.23 -1.98
CA ASP A 252 -26.73 -1.18 -2.28
C ASP A 252 -25.37 -1.92 -2.24
N TYR A 253 -24.29 -1.18 -2.00
CA TYR A 253 -22.93 -1.69 -2.02
C TYR A 253 -22.16 -1.41 -0.71
N GLN A 254 -22.88 -1.37 0.40
CA GLN A 254 -22.31 -1.06 1.73
C GLN A 254 -21.53 -2.22 2.32
N GLY A 255 -20.44 -1.90 3.02
CA GLY A 255 -19.66 -2.86 3.82
C GLY A 255 -18.17 -2.58 3.82
N CYS A 256 -17.49 -3.06 4.86
CA CYS A 256 -16.03 -2.95 4.96
C CYS A 256 -15.28 -3.88 3.99
N MET A 257 -15.96 -4.90 3.50
CA MET A 257 -15.43 -5.83 2.51
C MET A 257 -16.50 -6.10 1.47
N THR A 258 -16.14 -5.94 0.22
CA THR A 258 -16.96 -6.36 -0.90
C THR A 258 -16.34 -7.54 -1.62
N THR A 259 -17.18 -8.47 -2.04
CA THR A 259 -16.78 -9.60 -2.88
C THR A 259 -17.74 -9.68 -4.06
N VAL A 260 -17.22 -9.57 -5.25
CA VAL A 260 -18.00 -9.69 -6.49
C VAL A 260 -17.49 -10.88 -7.27
N SER A 261 -18.40 -11.76 -7.68
CA SER A 261 -18.06 -12.90 -8.52
C SER A 261 -18.89 -12.87 -9.78
N TYR A 262 -18.23 -12.88 -10.91
CA TYR A 262 -18.89 -12.97 -12.21
C TYR A 262 -19.15 -14.41 -12.65
N THR A 263 -18.63 -15.41 -11.91
CA THR A 263 -18.83 -16.84 -12.26
C THR A 263 -19.28 -17.69 -11.09
N HIS A 264 -18.45 -18.05 -10.15
CA HIS A 264 -18.81 -18.80 -8.95
C HIS A 264 -17.88 -18.45 -7.80
N LEU A 265 -18.42 -17.89 -6.72
CA LEU A 265 -17.68 -17.69 -5.47
C LEU A 265 -17.94 -18.88 -4.54
N THR A 266 -16.90 -19.65 -4.26
CA THR A 266 -16.95 -20.63 -3.17
C THR A 266 -16.28 -19.99 -1.95
N LEU A 267 -17.07 -19.40 -1.07
CA LEU A 267 -16.54 -18.89 0.20
C LEU A 267 -16.14 -20.07 1.09
N PRO A 268 -14.94 -20.06 1.70
CA PRO A 268 -14.64 -20.98 2.77
C PRO A 268 -15.64 -20.75 3.91
N THR A 269 -16.24 -21.82 4.41
CA THR A 269 -17.29 -21.78 5.42
C THR A 269 -16.81 -21.42 6.83
N LYS A 270 -15.59 -20.87 6.98
CA LYS A 270 -15.03 -20.51 8.28
C LYS A 270 -14.37 -19.15 8.23
N LEU A 271 -15.08 -18.14 8.72
CA LEU A 271 -14.48 -16.89 9.14
C LEU A 271 -13.94 -17.14 10.56
N GLU A 272 -12.63 -17.12 10.74
CA GLU A 272 -12.02 -16.99 12.06
C GLU A 272 -11.87 -15.50 12.38
N VAL A 273 -12.74 -15.04 13.27
CA VAL A 273 -12.71 -13.68 13.85
C VAL A 273 -11.75 -13.65 15.03
#